data_f9da8f75ea398bb4e1b30a4cfd2e8e95
#
_entry.id   f9da8f75ea398bb4e1b30a4cfd2e8e95
#
_cell.length_a   1.000
_cell.length_b   1.000
_cell.length_c   1.000
_cell.angle_alpha   90.00
_cell.angle_beta   90.00
_cell.angle_gamma   90.00
#
_symmetry.space_group_name_H-M   'P 1'
#
loop_
_entity.id
_entity.type
_entity.pdbx_description
1 polymer ?
#
loop_
_entity_poly.entity_id
_entity_poly.type
_entity_poly.pdbx_seq_one_letter_code
_entity_poly.pdbx_strand_id
1 'polypeptide(L)'
;MACFQHKYQSNAEQLREEIIDTQVDYFLAWLRAQSAQTLIKDYRTQAEIWRDEALQKALISLNNGAPAQDVITRLAHTLTNKLIHTPSTQLRVAAESERHDVLAAALEIFQLNPSR
;
A
#
# COMPACT_ATOMS: atom_id res chain seq x y z
N MET A 1 28.35 -27.01 -42.22
CA MET A 1 27.84 -25.64 -42.43
C MET A 1 26.56 -25.34 -41.67
N ALA A 2 25.59 -26.26 -41.61
CA ALA A 2 24.36 -26.05 -40.90
C ALA A 2 24.54 -25.86 -39.38
N CYS A 3 25.49 -26.57 -38.77
CA CYS A 3 25.77 -26.44 -37.32
C CYS A 3 26.40 -25.09 -36.96
N PHE A 4 27.15 -24.49 -37.84
CA PHE A 4 27.79 -23.21 -37.63
C PHE A 4 26.78 -22.05 -37.64
N GLN A 5 25.85 -22.09 -38.61
CA GLN A 5 24.77 -21.12 -38.69
C GLN A 5 23.80 -21.22 -37.51
N HIS A 6 23.50 -22.41 -37.06
CA HIS A 6 22.62 -22.64 -35.92
C HIS A 6 23.22 -22.08 -34.63
N LYS A 7 24.52 -22.27 -34.41
CA LYS A 7 25.23 -21.74 -33.27
C LYS A 7 25.26 -20.20 -33.26
N TYR A 8 25.39 -19.58 -34.42
CA TYR A 8 25.41 -18.13 -34.57
C TYR A 8 24.04 -17.52 -34.30
N GLN A 9 22.97 -18.16 -34.78
CA GLN A 9 21.60 -17.73 -34.51
C GLN A 9 21.25 -17.86 -33.03
N SER A 10 21.69 -18.91 -32.37
CA SER A 10 21.46 -19.14 -30.94
C SER A 10 22.07 -18.03 -30.08
N ASN A 11 23.29 -17.56 -30.43
CA ASN A 11 23.94 -16.47 -29.70
C ASN A 11 23.22 -15.13 -29.92
N ALA A 12 22.77 -14.84 -31.15
CA ALA A 12 22.04 -13.64 -31.47
C ALA A 12 20.68 -13.58 -30.77
N GLU A 13 19.98 -14.71 -30.72
CA GLU A 13 18.71 -14.84 -30.01
C GLU A 13 18.91 -14.67 -28.51
N GLN A 14 19.96 -15.25 -27.94
CA GLN A 14 20.29 -15.14 -26.53
C GLN A 14 20.60 -13.69 -26.13
N LEU A 15 21.33 -12.95 -26.97
CA LEU A 15 21.61 -11.53 -26.75
C LEU A 15 20.33 -10.68 -26.82
N ARG A 16 19.42 -10.99 -27.72
CA ARG A 16 18.13 -10.31 -27.83
C ARG A 16 17.27 -10.58 -26.58
N GLU A 17 17.24 -11.80 -26.10
CA GLU A 17 16.50 -12.16 -24.90
C GLU A 17 17.05 -11.43 -23.68
N GLU A 18 18.35 -11.32 -23.52
CA GLU A 18 18.99 -10.59 -22.42
C GLU A 18 18.65 -9.10 -22.46
N ILE A 19 18.65 -8.46 -23.63
CA ILE A 19 18.29 -7.06 -23.80
C ILE A 19 16.80 -6.84 -23.48
N ILE A 20 15.94 -7.72 -23.98
CA ILE A 20 14.51 -7.65 -23.73
C ILE A 20 14.22 -7.83 -22.25
N ASP A 21 14.85 -8.80 -21.59
CA ASP A 21 14.69 -9.05 -20.16
C ASP A 21 15.11 -7.85 -19.32
N THR A 22 16.23 -7.21 -19.68
CA THR A 22 16.70 -6.02 -18.99
C THR A 22 15.71 -4.86 -19.14
N GLN A 23 15.16 -4.65 -20.32
CA GLN A 23 14.16 -3.61 -20.59
C GLN A 23 12.85 -3.89 -19.86
N VAL A 24 12.42 -5.15 -19.83
CA VAL A 24 11.23 -5.57 -19.10
C VAL A 24 11.40 -5.35 -17.61
N ASP A 25 12.55 -5.71 -17.03
CA ASP A 25 12.86 -5.48 -15.62
C ASP A 25 12.83 -4.00 -15.27
N TYR A 26 13.38 -3.16 -16.14
CA TYR A 26 13.36 -1.71 -15.95
C TYR A 26 11.93 -1.16 -15.99
N PHE A 27 11.12 -1.63 -16.93
CA PHE A 27 9.72 -1.22 -17.08
C PHE A 27 8.88 -1.67 -15.89
N LEU A 28 9.07 -2.89 -15.40
CA LEU A 28 8.38 -3.40 -14.22
C LEU A 28 8.76 -2.61 -12.96
N ALA A 29 10.03 -2.25 -12.82
CA ALA A 29 10.47 -1.41 -11.70
C ALA A 29 9.81 -0.03 -11.76
N TRP A 30 9.70 0.57 -12.95
CA TRP A 30 9.01 1.83 -13.16
C TRP A 30 7.52 1.73 -12.81
N LEU A 31 6.85 0.66 -13.28
CA LEU A 31 5.45 0.40 -12.95
C LEU A 31 5.22 0.25 -11.45
N ARG A 32 6.12 -0.47 -10.76
CA ARG A 32 6.03 -0.64 -9.31
C ARG A 32 6.16 0.69 -8.58
N ALA A 33 7.09 1.54 -9.02
CA ALA A 33 7.25 2.87 -8.45
C ALA A 33 6.00 3.73 -8.65
N GLN A 34 5.41 3.70 -9.86
CA GLN A 34 4.17 4.41 -10.15
C GLN A 34 3.01 3.88 -9.32
N SER A 35 2.89 2.56 -9.18
CA SER A 35 1.83 1.93 -8.38
C SER A 35 1.94 2.31 -6.91
N ALA A 36 3.16 2.38 -6.36
CA ALA A 36 3.39 2.81 -4.99
C ALA A 36 2.98 4.27 -4.78
N GLN A 37 3.35 5.16 -5.67
CA GLN A 37 2.98 6.56 -5.59
C GLN A 37 1.47 6.76 -5.67
N THR A 38 0.81 6.06 -6.58
CA THR A 38 -0.64 6.11 -6.74
C THR A 38 -1.34 5.59 -5.47
N LEU A 39 -0.87 4.48 -4.93
CA LEU A 39 -1.42 3.89 -3.72
C LEU A 39 -1.29 4.84 -2.53
N ILE A 40 -0.13 5.45 -2.35
CA ILE A 40 0.12 6.40 -1.27
C ILE A 40 -0.80 7.62 -1.42
N LYS A 41 -0.93 8.15 -2.64
CA LYS A 41 -1.78 9.29 -2.93
C LYS A 41 -3.25 8.97 -2.64
N ASP A 42 -3.73 7.83 -3.08
CA ASP A 42 -5.12 7.43 -2.89
C ASP A 42 -5.42 7.20 -1.42
N TYR A 43 -4.51 6.57 -0.69
CA TYR A 43 -4.68 6.37 0.75
C TYR A 43 -4.69 7.70 1.50
N ARG A 44 -3.80 8.62 1.12
CA ARG A 44 -3.78 9.96 1.71
C ARG A 44 -5.10 10.70 1.48
N THR A 45 -5.61 10.66 0.27
CA THR A 45 -6.90 11.29 -0.07
C THR A 45 -8.02 10.71 0.79
N GLN A 46 -8.06 9.40 0.95
CA GLN A 46 -9.05 8.74 1.79
C GLN A 46 -8.91 9.14 3.27
N ALA A 47 -7.69 9.19 3.77
CA ALA A 47 -7.41 9.60 5.14
C ALA A 47 -7.83 11.06 5.39
N GLU A 48 -7.60 11.93 4.43
CA GLU A 48 -8.02 13.34 4.51
C GLU A 48 -9.54 13.49 4.55
N ILE A 49 -10.26 12.67 3.80
CA ILE A 49 -11.73 12.65 3.85
C ILE A 49 -12.22 12.26 5.26
N TRP A 50 -11.65 11.20 5.81
CA TRP A 50 -12.00 10.78 7.17
C TRP A 50 -11.66 11.84 8.22
N ARG A 51 -10.50 12.47 8.06
CA ARG A 51 -10.09 13.58 8.94
C ARG A 51 -11.10 14.73 8.87
N ASP A 52 -11.48 15.14 7.69
CA ASP A 52 -12.38 16.28 7.50
C ASP A 52 -13.78 15.99 8.06
N GLU A 53 -14.28 14.76 7.88
CA GLU A 53 -15.56 14.35 8.48
C GLU A 53 -15.49 14.38 10.01
N ALA A 54 -14.42 13.87 10.60
CA ALA A 54 -14.23 13.86 12.06
C ALA A 54 -14.09 15.30 12.58
N LEU A 55 -13.35 16.13 11.86
CA LEU A 55 -13.14 17.53 12.22
C LEU A 55 -14.46 18.32 12.20
N GLN A 56 -15.30 18.11 11.18
CA GLN A 56 -16.60 18.77 11.08
C GLN A 56 -17.49 18.44 12.27
N LYS A 57 -17.55 17.18 12.65
CA LYS A 57 -18.32 16.74 13.83
C LYS A 57 -17.78 17.38 15.11
N ALA A 58 -16.47 17.47 15.24
CA ALA A 58 -15.83 18.08 16.40
C ALA A 58 -16.14 19.57 16.48
N LEU A 59 -16.08 20.29 15.36
CA LEU A 59 -16.40 21.72 15.31
C LEU A 59 -17.86 22.00 15.67
N ILE A 60 -18.78 21.17 15.18
CA ILE A 60 -20.19 21.28 15.51
C ILE A 60 -20.42 21.09 17.02
N SER A 61 -19.80 20.07 17.62
CA SER A 61 -19.90 19.82 19.05
C SER A 61 -19.32 20.98 19.87
N LEU A 62 -18.20 21.53 19.43
CA LEU A 62 -17.55 22.65 20.10
C LEU A 62 -18.45 23.89 20.05
N ASN A 63 -19.06 24.17 18.90
CA ASN A 63 -19.99 25.28 18.73
C ASN A 63 -21.26 25.12 19.58
N ASN A 64 -21.66 23.89 19.85
CA ASN A 64 -22.82 23.58 20.68
C ASN A 64 -22.50 23.60 22.18
N GLY A 65 -21.30 23.99 22.56
CA GLY A 65 -20.91 24.19 23.96
C GLY A 65 -20.32 22.98 24.65
N ALA A 66 -19.98 21.91 23.91
CA ALA A 66 -19.31 20.75 24.50
C ALA A 66 -17.93 21.15 25.02
N PRO A 67 -17.46 20.57 26.14
CA PRO A 67 -16.14 20.86 26.66
C PRO A 67 -15.04 20.54 25.65
N ALA A 68 -14.11 21.46 25.46
CA ALA A 68 -13.04 21.32 24.46
C ALA A 68 -12.23 20.03 24.66
N GLN A 69 -11.93 19.68 25.91
CA GLN A 69 -11.19 18.46 26.21
C GLN A 69 -11.91 17.21 25.73
N ASP A 70 -13.22 17.14 25.92
CA ASP A 70 -14.04 16.01 25.47
C ASP A 70 -14.10 15.95 23.94
N VAL A 71 -14.22 17.09 23.28
CA VAL A 71 -14.26 17.19 21.82
C VAL A 71 -12.94 16.71 21.22
N ILE A 72 -11.82 17.16 21.75
CA ILE A 72 -10.49 16.79 21.29
C ILE A 72 -10.26 15.28 21.48
N THR A 73 -10.60 14.76 22.65
CA THR A 73 -10.44 13.33 22.96
C THR A 73 -11.27 12.48 22.00
N ARG A 74 -12.52 12.87 21.78
CA ARG A 74 -13.42 12.14 20.86
C ARG A 74 -12.92 12.20 19.44
N LEU A 75 -12.45 13.37 18.99
CA LEU A 75 -11.87 13.54 17.66
C LEU A 75 -10.69 12.59 17.44
N ALA A 76 -9.78 12.54 18.39
CA ALA A 76 -8.60 11.66 18.32
C ALA A 76 -9.01 10.19 18.22
N HIS A 77 -9.94 9.73 19.05
CA HIS A 77 -10.43 8.35 19.02
C HIS A 77 -11.17 8.02 17.71
N THR A 78 -12.04 8.91 17.26
CA THR A 78 -12.82 8.72 16.04
C THR A 78 -11.91 8.60 14.83
N LEU A 79 -10.94 9.49 14.72
CA LEU A 79 -9.99 9.48 13.60
C LEU A 79 -9.12 8.22 13.62
N THR A 80 -8.58 7.86 14.78
CA THR A 80 -7.79 6.63 14.96
C THR A 80 -8.59 5.40 14.54
N ASN A 81 -9.81 5.28 15.01
CA ASN A 81 -10.67 4.13 14.68
C ASN A 81 -10.97 4.05 13.19
N LYS A 82 -11.23 5.18 12.53
CA LYS A 82 -11.47 5.19 11.09
C LYS A 82 -10.24 4.76 10.30
N LEU A 83 -9.07 5.22 10.69
CA LEU A 83 -7.81 4.86 10.01
C LEU A 83 -7.46 3.39 10.19
N ILE A 84 -7.81 2.80 11.33
CA ILE A 84 -7.47 1.41 11.66
C ILE A 84 -8.53 0.42 11.13
N HIS A 85 -9.77 0.84 10.98
CA HIS A 85 -10.90 -0.07 10.68
C HIS A 85 -10.67 -0.92 9.43
N THR A 86 -10.42 -0.30 8.29
CA THR A 86 -10.24 -1.03 7.03
C THR A 86 -9.01 -1.94 7.06
N PRO A 87 -7.81 -1.47 7.46
CA PRO A 87 -6.66 -2.37 7.59
C PRO A 87 -6.91 -3.55 8.53
N SER A 88 -7.54 -3.31 9.68
CA SER A 88 -7.83 -4.37 10.65
C SER A 88 -8.77 -5.43 10.07
N THR A 89 -9.83 -4.99 9.38
CA THR A 89 -10.79 -5.90 8.75
C THR A 89 -10.10 -6.73 7.67
N GLN A 90 -9.29 -6.11 6.82
CA GLN A 90 -8.60 -6.80 5.75
C GLN A 90 -7.54 -7.76 6.26
N LEU A 91 -6.87 -7.43 7.35
CA LEU A 91 -5.91 -8.34 7.99
C LEU A 91 -6.60 -9.58 8.57
N ARG A 92 -7.80 -9.42 9.15
CA ARG A 92 -8.59 -10.58 9.63
C ARG A 92 -9.01 -11.47 8.47
N VAL A 93 -9.47 -10.88 7.37
CA VAL A 93 -9.83 -11.64 6.17
C VAL A 93 -8.62 -12.39 5.62
N ALA A 94 -7.46 -11.74 5.57
CA ALA A 94 -6.23 -12.37 5.12
C ALA A 94 -5.82 -13.53 6.04
N ALA A 95 -5.96 -13.38 7.35
CA ALA A 95 -5.66 -14.43 8.31
C ALA A 95 -6.59 -15.63 8.14
N GLU A 96 -7.90 -15.39 8.00
CA GLU A 96 -8.89 -16.44 7.77
C GLU A 96 -8.70 -17.18 6.47
N SER A 97 -8.22 -16.46 5.44
CA SER A 97 -7.96 -17.02 4.11
C SER A 97 -6.54 -17.59 3.98
N GLU A 98 -5.80 -17.65 5.07
CA GLU A 98 -4.42 -18.15 5.10
C GLU A 98 -3.47 -17.40 4.15
N ARG A 99 -3.72 -16.13 3.94
CA ARG A 99 -2.88 -15.30 3.10
C ARG A 99 -1.70 -14.74 3.88
N HIS A 100 -0.74 -15.60 4.13
CA HIS A 100 0.46 -15.26 4.90
C HIS A 100 1.32 -14.19 4.22
N ASP A 101 1.25 -14.10 2.89
CA ASP A 101 1.91 -13.06 2.11
C ASP A 101 1.43 -11.67 2.48
N VAL A 102 0.13 -11.49 2.65
CA VAL A 102 -0.48 -10.21 3.05
C VAL A 102 -0.10 -9.85 4.48
N LEU A 103 -0.15 -10.84 5.39
CA LEU A 103 0.22 -10.61 6.80
C LEU A 103 1.71 -10.24 6.93
N ALA A 104 2.59 -10.92 6.20
CA ALA A 104 4.01 -10.63 6.19
C ALA A 104 4.28 -9.22 5.63
N ALA A 105 3.60 -8.86 4.53
CA ALA A 105 3.71 -7.54 3.94
C ALA A 105 3.25 -6.45 4.92
N ALA A 106 2.17 -6.68 5.64
CA ALA A 106 1.66 -5.73 6.64
C ALA A 106 2.65 -5.51 7.78
N LEU A 107 3.26 -6.57 8.29
CA LEU A 107 4.29 -6.47 9.33
C LEU A 107 5.45 -5.59 8.86
N GLU A 108 5.87 -5.78 7.62
CA GLU A 108 6.95 -5.00 7.03
C GLU A 108 6.56 -3.55 6.79
N ILE A 109 5.38 -3.30 6.20
CA ILE A 109 4.90 -1.94 5.89
C ILE A 109 4.70 -1.14 7.17
N PHE A 110 4.07 -1.73 8.18
CA PHE A 110 3.81 -1.06 9.46
C PHE A 110 4.99 -1.14 10.43
N GLN A 111 6.07 -1.82 10.04
CA GLN A 111 7.27 -2.00 10.85
C GLN A 111 6.95 -2.55 12.25
N LEU A 112 6.12 -3.56 12.29
CA LEU A 112 5.74 -4.22 13.53
C LEU A 112 6.64 -5.42 13.79
N ASN A 113 6.97 -5.62 15.08
CA ASN A 113 7.80 -6.74 15.48
C ASN A 113 6.90 -7.95 15.79
N PRO A 114 7.04 -9.08 15.04
CA PRO A 114 6.20 -10.25 15.25
C PRO A 114 6.42 -10.96 16.59
N SER A 115 7.49 -10.64 17.31
CA SER A 115 7.78 -11.24 18.62
C SER A 115 7.03 -10.58 19.78
N ARG A 116 6.18 -9.64 19.51
CA ARG A 116 5.26 -9.06 20.50
C ARG A 116 3.94 -9.87 20.52
#